data_f6a04ad9b955bae14766de5e56b67b11
#
_entry.id   f6a04ad9b955bae14766de5e56b67b11
#
_cell.length_a   1.000
_cell.length_b   1.000
_cell.length_c   1.000
_cell.angle_alpha   90.00
_cell.angle_beta   90.00
_cell.angle_gamma   90.00
#
_symmetry.space_group_name_H-M   'P 1'
#
loop_
_entity.id
_entity.type
_entity.pdbx_description
1 polymer ?
#
loop_
_entity_poly.entity_id
_entity_poly.type
_entity_poly.pdbx_seq_one_letter_code
_entity_poly.pdbx_strand_id
1 'polypeptide(L)'
;MSANYGAQEAFSQAIEADPNFALAYLGLTRAFMSSGHAPEAKAALGEAKNLLGGLTDREKSHFLCCELILLGEAKKARLAVHNHVSEWPRDAMVAQMNTSVFGLIGFSGEVGREVDLLEYTERLLPHYGDDWWMISMHAISLCETGQTLESMQLMEKALNLNPRNANAAHFFAHILYEENEVSAGRDYLAAWMPNYDRRSLLHGHLSWHQALWALHEGDDNAMWDIVDAAVSQEKGSSLPINALTDTASIYYRAELAGYNVSAERWLKLSEYAAEKFPKMGQSFADMHAALAHAMAGNNDYLSKLIDGNSGFAGDIVPAVAKAWKAISESNWNKAREELETAASEFERFGGSRAQRDLPVSYTHLRAHETLRYLVC
;
A
#
# COMPACT_ATOMS: atom_id res chain seq x y z
N MET A 1 5.37 -5.03 13.10
CA MET A 1 4.54 -4.06 13.82
C MET A 1 4.93 -2.61 13.49
N SER A 2 6.17 -2.18 13.73
CA SER A 2 6.65 -0.79 13.49
C SER A 2 7.27 -0.52 12.12
N ALA A 3 7.32 -1.52 11.23
CA ALA A 3 7.95 -1.50 9.91
C ALA A 3 9.45 -1.10 9.89
N ASN A 4 10.16 -1.32 11.00
CA ASN A 4 11.60 -1.13 11.08
C ASN A 4 12.35 -2.33 10.49
N TYR A 5 13.57 -2.09 9.99
CA TYR A 5 14.47 -3.14 9.53
C TYR A 5 14.89 -4.08 10.69
N GLY A 6 15.21 -5.35 10.37
CA GLY A 6 15.77 -6.32 11.30
C GLY A 6 14.81 -7.43 11.78
N ALA A 7 13.55 -7.46 11.28
CA ALA A 7 12.60 -8.49 11.70
C ALA A 7 13.06 -9.93 11.38
N GLN A 8 13.64 -10.17 10.20
CA GLN A 8 14.14 -11.49 9.80
C GLN A 8 15.24 -11.96 10.74
N GLU A 9 16.20 -11.10 11.06
CA GLU A 9 17.28 -11.41 11.97
C GLU A 9 16.78 -11.71 13.39
N ALA A 10 15.84 -10.89 13.89
CA ALA A 10 15.27 -11.10 15.23
C ALA A 10 14.54 -12.45 15.35
N PHE A 11 13.77 -12.87 14.34
CA PHE A 11 13.11 -14.17 14.35
C PHE A 11 14.11 -15.31 14.16
N SER A 12 15.16 -15.15 13.36
CA SER A 12 16.23 -16.14 13.22
C SER A 12 16.96 -16.36 14.54
N GLN A 13 17.30 -15.31 15.27
CA GLN A 13 17.91 -15.40 16.60
C GLN A 13 16.98 -16.10 17.61
N ALA A 14 15.66 -15.86 17.54
CA ALA A 14 14.69 -16.56 18.38
C ALA A 14 14.64 -18.08 18.08
N ILE A 15 14.75 -18.47 16.80
CA ILE A 15 14.82 -19.88 16.38
C ILE A 15 16.15 -20.52 16.83
N GLU A 16 17.28 -19.82 16.74
CA GLU A 16 18.56 -20.29 17.22
C GLU A 16 18.53 -20.56 18.74
N ALA A 17 17.83 -19.71 19.50
CA ALA A 17 17.66 -19.85 20.94
C ALA A 17 16.73 -21.03 21.33
N ASP A 18 15.66 -21.23 20.55
CA ASP A 18 14.73 -22.37 20.71
C ASP A 18 14.24 -22.87 19.32
N PRO A 19 14.86 -23.92 18.79
CA PRO A 19 14.46 -24.51 17.51
C PRO A 19 13.03 -25.09 17.47
N ASN A 20 12.37 -25.26 18.62
CA ASN A 20 10.98 -25.71 18.70
C ASN A 20 9.98 -24.55 18.84
N PHE A 21 10.43 -23.30 18.79
CA PHE A 21 9.57 -22.12 18.89
C PHE A 21 8.82 -21.84 17.59
N ALA A 22 7.71 -22.54 17.36
CA ALA A 22 6.93 -22.48 16.13
C ALA A 22 6.48 -21.05 15.76
N LEU A 23 6.12 -20.21 16.74
CA LEU A 23 5.72 -18.81 16.46
C LEU A 23 6.87 -17.97 15.89
N ALA A 24 8.14 -18.28 16.21
CA ALA A 24 9.27 -17.61 15.58
C ALA A 24 9.39 -17.94 14.09
N TYR A 25 9.13 -19.19 13.70
CA TYR A 25 9.04 -19.58 12.29
C TYR A 25 7.86 -18.90 11.56
N LEU A 26 6.70 -18.75 12.22
CA LEU A 26 5.58 -17.99 11.64
C LEU A 26 5.91 -16.50 11.48
N GLY A 27 6.62 -15.92 12.47
CA GLY A 27 7.14 -14.56 12.38
C GLY A 27 8.14 -14.39 11.22
N LEU A 28 9.06 -15.34 11.06
CA LEU A 28 10.03 -15.38 9.96
C LEU A 28 9.32 -15.54 8.61
N THR A 29 8.31 -16.42 8.52
CA THR A 29 7.45 -16.56 7.34
C THR A 29 6.86 -15.21 6.92
N ARG A 30 6.27 -14.49 7.87
CA ARG A 30 5.69 -13.16 7.62
C ARG A 30 6.75 -12.14 7.20
N ALA A 31 7.93 -12.15 7.83
CA ALA A 31 9.02 -11.24 7.48
C ALA A 31 9.53 -11.49 6.05
N PHE A 32 9.67 -12.75 5.62
CA PHE A 32 10.01 -13.09 4.25
C PHE A 32 8.91 -12.72 3.24
N MET A 33 7.64 -12.98 3.56
CA MET A 33 6.52 -12.56 2.72
C MET A 33 6.52 -11.04 2.50
N SER A 34 6.71 -10.29 3.59
CA SER A 34 6.73 -8.82 3.54
C SER A 34 7.92 -8.24 2.77
N SER A 35 8.94 -9.01 2.49
CA SER A 35 10.11 -8.62 1.68
C SER A 35 10.17 -9.29 0.30
N GLY A 36 9.11 -10.01 -0.10
CA GLY A 36 9.01 -10.64 -1.41
C GLY A 36 9.79 -11.96 -1.56
N HIS A 37 10.30 -12.54 -0.46
CA HIS A 37 11.08 -13.79 -0.45
C HIS A 37 10.17 -15.01 -0.28
N ALA A 38 9.37 -15.32 -1.29
CA ALA A 38 8.36 -16.38 -1.24
C ALA A 38 8.93 -17.81 -1.03
N PRO A 39 10.06 -18.21 -1.63
CA PRO A 39 10.67 -19.52 -1.35
C PRO A 39 11.07 -19.69 0.11
N GLU A 40 11.72 -18.67 0.70
CA GLU A 40 12.16 -18.67 2.10
C GLU A 40 10.97 -18.65 3.06
N ALA A 41 9.90 -17.92 2.70
CA ALA A 41 8.66 -17.94 3.47
C ALA A 41 8.02 -19.33 3.50
N LYS A 42 8.02 -20.05 2.37
CA LYS A 42 7.54 -21.44 2.28
C LYS A 42 8.38 -22.40 3.13
N ALA A 43 9.71 -22.24 3.12
CA ALA A 43 10.61 -23.05 3.91
C ALA A 43 10.35 -22.84 5.41
N ALA A 44 10.29 -21.59 5.87
CA ALA A 44 10.00 -21.27 7.27
C ALA A 44 8.62 -21.78 7.73
N LEU A 45 7.58 -21.67 6.89
CA LEU A 45 6.28 -22.25 7.20
C LEU A 45 6.32 -23.77 7.27
N GLY A 46 7.14 -24.42 6.43
CA GLY A 46 7.36 -25.88 6.47
C GLY A 46 7.94 -26.33 7.80
N GLU A 47 8.90 -25.60 8.36
CA GLU A 47 9.45 -25.90 9.70
C GLU A 47 8.40 -25.72 10.80
N ALA A 48 7.60 -24.64 10.76
CA ALA A 48 6.49 -24.49 11.70
C ALA A 48 5.49 -25.66 11.61
N LYS A 49 5.24 -26.18 10.39
CA LYS A 49 4.35 -27.33 10.16
C LYS A 49 4.84 -28.61 10.82
N ASN A 50 6.15 -28.84 10.87
CA ASN A 50 6.74 -30.00 11.53
C ASN A 50 6.50 -29.98 13.05
N LEU A 51 6.23 -28.82 13.62
CA LEU A 51 6.01 -28.62 15.06
C LEU A 51 4.52 -28.65 15.47
N LEU A 52 3.57 -28.79 14.53
CA LEU A 52 2.12 -28.70 14.77
C LEU A 52 1.62 -29.62 15.89
N GLY A 53 2.22 -30.80 16.06
CA GLY A 53 1.80 -31.77 17.07
C GLY A 53 1.92 -31.28 18.52
N GLY A 54 2.82 -30.34 18.80
CA GLY A 54 3.05 -29.75 20.12
C GLY A 54 2.35 -28.41 20.37
N LEU A 55 1.67 -27.84 19.35
CA LEU A 55 1.10 -26.50 19.42
C LEU A 55 -0.24 -26.47 20.17
N THR A 56 -0.47 -25.35 20.85
CA THR A 56 -1.79 -24.98 21.39
C THR A 56 -2.78 -24.66 20.27
N ASP A 57 -4.08 -24.61 20.59
CA ASP A 57 -5.11 -24.28 19.58
C ASP A 57 -4.93 -22.86 19.03
N ARG A 58 -4.47 -21.89 19.84
CA ARG A 58 -4.10 -20.54 19.38
C ARG A 58 -2.98 -20.59 18.32
N GLU A 59 -1.93 -21.34 18.58
CA GLU A 59 -0.78 -21.44 17.67
C GLU A 59 -1.13 -22.19 16.38
N LYS A 60 -1.97 -23.23 16.45
CA LYS A 60 -2.51 -23.93 15.26
C LYS A 60 -3.38 -22.99 14.40
N SER A 61 -4.21 -22.18 15.05
CA SER A 61 -5.03 -21.18 14.37
C SER A 61 -4.17 -20.08 13.73
N HIS A 62 -3.11 -19.62 14.40
CA HIS A 62 -2.13 -18.67 13.83
C HIS A 62 -1.42 -19.28 12.60
N PHE A 63 -0.96 -20.53 12.71
CA PHE A 63 -0.37 -21.26 11.57
C PHE A 63 -1.31 -21.30 10.38
N LEU A 64 -2.59 -21.66 10.59
CA LEU A 64 -3.60 -21.68 9.53
C LEU A 64 -3.73 -20.32 8.80
N CYS A 65 -3.73 -19.20 9.53
CA CYS A 65 -3.78 -17.87 8.93
C CYS A 65 -2.58 -17.63 8.01
N CYS A 66 -1.36 -17.97 8.46
CA CYS A 66 -0.14 -17.84 7.65
C CYS A 66 -0.16 -18.77 6.42
N GLU A 67 -0.59 -20.01 6.58
CA GLU A 67 -0.67 -21.00 5.49
C GLU A 67 -1.63 -20.53 4.40
N LEU A 68 -2.84 -20.06 4.76
CA LEU A 68 -3.83 -19.57 3.81
C LEU A 68 -3.34 -18.36 3.02
N ILE A 69 -2.62 -17.42 3.67
CA ILE A 69 -2.04 -16.27 2.97
C ILE A 69 -0.98 -16.74 1.96
N LEU A 70 -0.09 -17.63 2.38
CA LEU A 70 0.99 -18.12 1.51
C LEU A 70 0.48 -18.95 0.33
N LEU A 71 -0.69 -19.59 0.47
CA LEU A 71 -1.40 -20.28 -0.61
C LEU A 71 -2.19 -19.34 -1.54
N GLY A 72 -2.23 -18.03 -1.24
CA GLY A 72 -3.02 -17.06 -2.02
C GLY A 72 -4.53 -17.12 -1.76
N GLU A 73 -4.98 -17.83 -0.72
CA GLU A 73 -6.38 -18.00 -0.34
C GLU A 73 -6.89 -16.81 0.51
N ALA A 74 -6.73 -15.59 -0.02
CA ALA A 74 -6.91 -14.36 0.76
C ALA A 74 -8.28 -14.23 1.43
N LYS A 75 -9.38 -14.62 0.77
CA LYS A 75 -10.72 -14.58 1.35
C LYS A 75 -10.85 -15.54 2.55
N LYS A 76 -10.30 -16.75 2.44
CA LYS A 76 -10.27 -17.72 3.54
C LYS A 76 -9.34 -17.27 4.66
N ALA A 77 -8.19 -16.68 4.32
CA ALA A 77 -7.25 -16.13 5.29
C ALA A 77 -7.91 -14.98 6.09
N ARG A 78 -8.60 -14.05 5.44
CA ARG A 78 -9.35 -12.97 6.09
C ARG A 78 -10.35 -13.50 7.11
N LEU A 79 -11.15 -14.52 6.73
CA LEU A 79 -12.09 -15.15 7.64
C LEU A 79 -11.39 -15.88 8.79
N ALA A 80 -10.31 -16.60 8.52
CA ALA A 80 -9.52 -17.28 9.55
C ALA A 80 -8.95 -16.29 10.57
N VAL A 81 -8.46 -15.13 10.11
CA VAL A 81 -8.01 -14.04 11.00
C VAL A 81 -9.15 -13.50 11.86
N HIS A 82 -10.34 -13.27 11.29
CA HIS A 82 -11.52 -12.83 12.06
C HIS A 82 -11.89 -13.84 13.16
N ASN A 83 -11.91 -15.13 12.83
CA ASN A 83 -12.20 -16.19 13.78
C ASN A 83 -11.13 -16.26 14.89
N HIS A 84 -9.85 -16.17 14.51
CA HIS A 84 -8.73 -16.19 15.44
C HIS A 84 -8.82 -15.06 16.46
N VAL A 85 -8.97 -13.81 15.99
CA VAL A 85 -9.00 -12.65 16.91
C VAL A 85 -10.28 -12.56 17.73
N SER A 86 -11.31 -13.29 17.38
CA SER A 86 -12.53 -13.40 18.21
C SER A 86 -12.27 -14.19 19.48
N GLU A 87 -11.35 -15.16 19.45
CA GLU A 87 -10.94 -15.96 20.60
C GLU A 87 -9.68 -15.40 21.28
N TRP A 88 -8.73 -14.90 20.48
CA TRP A 88 -7.45 -14.37 20.95
C TRP A 88 -7.21 -12.94 20.44
N PRO A 89 -7.98 -11.95 20.90
CA PRO A 89 -7.96 -10.58 20.36
C PRO A 89 -6.61 -9.89 20.51
N ARG A 90 -5.77 -10.33 21.44
CA ARG A 90 -4.43 -9.77 21.66
C ARG A 90 -3.31 -10.45 20.87
N ASP A 91 -3.61 -11.41 20.00
CA ASP A 91 -2.60 -11.95 19.07
C ASP A 91 -2.34 -10.93 17.94
N ALA A 92 -1.51 -9.95 18.27
CA ALA A 92 -1.21 -8.81 17.37
C ALA A 92 -0.58 -9.26 16.05
N MET A 93 0.17 -10.36 16.02
CA MET A 93 0.77 -10.86 14.79
C MET A 93 -0.27 -11.39 13.81
N VAL A 94 -1.36 -11.98 14.31
CA VAL A 94 -2.49 -12.40 13.48
C VAL A 94 -3.39 -11.20 13.18
N ALA A 95 -3.74 -10.40 14.19
CA ALA A 95 -4.57 -9.21 14.00
C ALA A 95 -4.03 -8.29 12.90
N GLN A 96 -2.72 -8.11 12.81
CA GLN A 96 -2.04 -7.30 11.79
C GLN A 96 -2.35 -7.73 10.35
N MET A 97 -2.70 -8.98 10.10
CA MET A 97 -2.94 -9.48 8.74
C MET A 97 -4.16 -8.83 8.08
N ASN A 98 -5.15 -8.41 8.89
CA ASN A 98 -6.34 -7.72 8.43
C ASN A 98 -6.27 -6.20 8.56
N THR A 99 -5.28 -5.64 9.31
CA THR A 99 -5.16 -4.19 9.53
C THR A 99 -4.53 -3.47 8.35
N SER A 100 -4.71 -2.16 8.31
CA SER A 100 -4.22 -1.20 7.32
C SER A 100 -4.75 -1.41 5.90
N VAL A 101 -4.53 -0.40 5.07
CA VAL A 101 -4.95 -0.39 3.65
C VAL A 101 -4.26 -1.46 2.80
N PHE A 102 -3.13 -2.01 3.28
CA PHE A 102 -2.38 -3.09 2.63
C PHE A 102 -2.61 -4.47 3.28
N GLY A 103 -3.57 -4.57 4.23
CA GLY A 103 -3.99 -5.84 4.82
C GLY A 103 -5.01 -6.59 3.98
N LEU A 104 -5.45 -7.75 4.49
CA LEU A 104 -6.43 -8.60 3.79
C LEU A 104 -7.80 -7.94 3.63
N ILE A 105 -8.19 -7.02 4.53
CA ILE A 105 -9.39 -6.19 4.35
C ILE A 105 -9.11 -5.11 3.30
N GLY A 106 -7.98 -4.41 3.43
CA GLY A 106 -7.59 -3.32 2.52
C GLY A 106 -7.50 -3.74 1.05
N PHE A 107 -7.05 -4.96 0.77
CA PHE A 107 -6.98 -5.54 -0.57
C PHE A 107 -8.08 -6.58 -0.85
N SER A 108 -9.23 -6.49 -0.18
CA SER A 108 -10.33 -7.44 -0.41
C SER A 108 -10.96 -7.33 -1.80
N GLY A 109 -10.90 -6.18 -2.43
CA GLY A 109 -11.63 -5.89 -3.66
C GLY A 109 -13.13 -5.70 -3.46
N GLU A 110 -13.58 -5.58 -2.21
CA GLU A 110 -15.00 -5.48 -1.85
C GLU A 110 -15.39 -4.00 -1.63
N VAL A 111 -16.64 -3.67 -1.94
CA VAL A 111 -17.25 -2.38 -1.59
C VAL A 111 -17.40 -2.30 -0.08
N GLY A 112 -17.19 -1.13 0.51
CA GLY A 112 -17.29 -0.93 1.96
C GLY A 112 -16.08 -1.39 2.76
N ARG A 113 -14.98 -1.80 2.11
CA ARG A 113 -13.76 -2.29 2.80
C ARG A 113 -13.18 -1.30 3.83
N GLU A 114 -13.37 0.00 3.63
CA GLU A 114 -12.90 1.03 4.56
C GLU A 114 -13.71 1.02 5.86
N VAL A 115 -15.01 0.83 5.75
CA VAL A 115 -15.91 0.65 6.90
C VAL A 115 -15.59 -0.66 7.61
N ASP A 116 -15.42 -1.76 6.86
CA ASP A 116 -15.02 -3.06 7.42
C ASP A 116 -13.70 -2.97 8.20
N LEU A 117 -12.74 -2.19 7.69
CA LEU A 117 -11.46 -1.98 8.36
C LEU A 117 -11.62 -1.17 9.65
N LEU A 118 -12.47 -0.13 9.63
CA LEU A 118 -12.77 0.66 10.82
C LEU A 118 -13.45 -0.21 11.89
N GLU A 119 -14.51 -0.95 11.54
CA GLU A 119 -15.21 -1.85 12.46
C GLU A 119 -14.28 -2.93 13.03
N TYR A 120 -13.37 -3.46 12.21
CA TYR A 120 -12.38 -4.44 12.67
C TYR A 120 -11.45 -3.87 13.73
N THR A 121 -10.90 -2.67 13.50
CA THR A 121 -9.98 -2.03 14.45
C THR A 121 -10.70 -1.50 15.69
N GLU A 122 -11.92 -0.96 15.55
CA GLU A 122 -12.75 -0.51 16.66
C GLU A 122 -13.08 -1.65 17.62
N ARG A 123 -13.43 -2.83 17.10
CA ARG A 123 -13.69 -4.02 17.90
C ARG A 123 -12.48 -4.49 18.68
N LEU A 124 -11.26 -4.34 18.11
CA LEU A 124 -10.03 -4.80 18.76
C LEU A 124 -9.45 -3.79 19.76
N LEU A 125 -9.64 -2.49 19.53
CA LEU A 125 -9.04 -1.42 20.32
C LEU A 125 -9.22 -1.60 21.87
N PRO A 126 -10.39 -1.96 22.41
CA PRO A 126 -10.60 -2.13 23.85
C PRO A 126 -9.69 -3.21 24.47
N HIS A 127 -9.27 -4.20 23.70
CA HIS A 127 -8.39 -5.29 24.18
C HIS A 127 -6.92 -4.88 24.32
N TYR A 128 -6.53 -3.74 23.69
CA TYR A 128 -5.14 -3.30 23.64
C TYR A 128 -4.81 -2.15 24.60
N GLY A 129 -5.81 -1.39 25.07
CA GLY A 129 -5.58 -0.22 25.91
C GLY A 129 -4.69 0.83 25.23
N ASP A 130 -3.63 1.29 25.89
CA ASP A 130 -2.69 2.27 25.36
C ASP A 130 -1.56 1.67 24.51
N ASP A 131 -1.85 0.61 23.76
CA ASP A 131 -0.90 0.01 22.84
C ASP A 131 -0.73 0.89 21.59
N TRP A 132 0.48 1.39 21.37
CA TRP A 132 0.82 2.30 20.26
C TRP A 132 0.51 1.72 18.88
N TRP A 133 0.62 0.39 18.70
CA TRP A 133 0.38 -0.23 17.41
C TRP A 133 -1.11 -0.24 17.08
N MET A 134 -1.97 -0.72 17.98
CA MET A 134 -3.41 -0.78 17.73
C MET A 134 -4.01 0.62 17.62
N ILE A 135 -3.55 1.57 18.43
CA ILE A 135 -3.96 2.98 18.31
C ILE A 135 -3.64 3.50 16.90
N SER A 136 -2.44 3.24 16.37
CA SER A 136 -2.08 3.70 15.02
C SER A 136 -2.88 3.01 13.91
N MET A 137 -3.23 1.71 14.09
CA MET A 137 -4.07 0.98 13.12
C MET A 137 -5.52 1.48 13.11
N HIS A 138 -6.07 1.83 14.28
CA HIS A 138 -7.40 2.42 14.37
C HIS A 138 -7.43 3.85 13.81
N ALA A 139 -6.41 4.63 14.13
CA ALA A 139 -6.28 5.99 13.61
C ALA A 139 -6.26 6.05 12.07
N ILE A 140 -5.51 5.16 11.38
CA ILE A 140 -5.55 5.15 9.90
C ILE A 140 -6.92 4.73 9.37
N SER A 141 -7.63 3.82 10.06
CA SER A 141 -8.99 3.43 9.65
C SER A 141 -9.98 4.60 9.76
N LEU A 142 -9.83 5.44 10.78
CA LEU A 142 -10.59 6.70 10.92
C LEU A 142 -10.26 7.69 9.79
N CYS A 143 -8.97 7.84 9.44
CA CYS A 143 -8.53 8.69 8.33
C CYS A 143 -9.17 8.27 7.01
N GLU A 144 -9.12 6.97 6.69
CA GLU A 144 -9.67 6.42 5.45
C GLU A 144 -11.21 6.57 5.37
N THR A 145 -11.89 6.72 6.50
CA THR A 145 -13.35 6.99 6.56
C THR A 145 -13.69 8.49 6.74
N GLY A 146 -12.68 9.38 6.65
CA GLY A 146 -12.86 10.83 6.69
C GLY A 146 -12.97 11.43 8.09
N GLN A 147 -12.67 10.68 9.15
CA GLN A 147 -12.69 11.14 10.54
C GLN A 147 -11.29 11.64 10.94
N THR A 148 -10.78 12.64 10.21
CA THR A 148 -9.38 13.09 10.25
C THR A 148 -8.98 13.72 11.58
N LEU A 149 -9.88 14.45 12.24
CA LEU A 149 -9.60 15.09 13.53
C LEU A 149 -9.31 14.06 14.63
N GLU A 150 -10.15 13.06 14.78
CA GLU A 150 -9.94 11.98 15.75
C GLU A 150 -8.74 11.12 15.39
N SER A 151 -8.57 10.84 14.11
CA SER A 151 -7.39 10.15 13.57
C SER A 151 -6.10 10.86 13.96
N MET A 152 -6.02 12.17 13.80
CA MET A 152 -4.84 12.97 14.16
C MET A 152 -4.51 12.85 15.64
N GLN A 153 -5.49 13.02 16.52
CA GLN A 153 -5.29 12.93 17.98
C GLN A 153 -4.75 11.55 18.41
N LEU A 154 -5.32 10.49 17.85
CA LEU A 154 -4.87 9.12 18.14
C LEU A 154 -3.48 8.84 17.55
N MET A 155 -3.18 9.38 16.36
CA MET A 155 -1.87 9.19 15.74
C MET A 155 -0.76 9.89 16.50
N GLU A 156 -1.00 11.12 16.97
CA GLU A 156 -0.08 11.84 17.86
C GLU A 156 0.16 11.05 19.15
N LYS A 157 -0.91 10.48 19.76
CA LYS A 157 -0.79 9.60 20.93
C LYS A 157 0.08 8.39 20.62
N ALA A 158 -0.14 7.71 19.50
CA ALA A 158 0.64 6.56 19.10
C ALA A 158 2.13 6.88 18.89
N LEU A 159 2.43 8.02 18.26
CA LEU A 159 3.80 8.52 18.05
C LEU A 159 4.48 8.95 19.35
N ASN A 160 3.75 9.53 20.29
CA ASN A 160 4.27 9.86 21.62
C ASN A 160 4.64 8.60 22.42
N LEU A 161 3.85 7.52 22.28
CA LEU A 161 4.13 6.23 22.92
C LEU A 161 5.29 5.48 22.24
N ASN A 162 5.41 5.58 20.93
CA ASN A 162 6.49 4.98 20.15
C ASN A 162 6.92 5.87 18.97
N PRO A 163 7.86 6.82 19.19
CA PRO A 163 8.35 7.72 18.13
C PRO A 163 9.03 7.01 16.95
N ARG A 164 9.45 5.76 17.13
CA ARG A 164 10.09 4.94 16.06
C ARG A 164 9.10 4.10 15.28
N ASN A 165 7.79 4.26 15.46
CA ASN A 165 6.77 3.57 14.70
C ASN A 165 6.64 4.16 13.29
N ALA A 166 7.29 3.52 12.31
CA ALA A 166 7.25 3.99 10.92
C ALA A 166 5.87 3.88 10.28
N ASN A 167 5.02 2.93 10.71
CA ASN A 167 3.63 2.90 10.26
C ASN A 167 2.88 4.15 10.75
N ALA A 168 3.04 4.52 12.02
CA ALA A 168 2.39 5.72 12.55
C ALA A 168 2.93 7.00 11.88
N ALA A 169 4.24 7.10 11.64
CA ALA A 169 4.82 8.23 10.91
C ALA A 169 4.26 8.33 9.49
N HIS A 170 4.13 7.21 8.80
CA HIS A 170 3.51 7.12 7.49
C HIS A 170 2.03 7.52 7.50
N PHE A 171 1.26 7.00 8.45
CA PHE A 171 -0.16 7.32 8.56
C PHE A 171 -0.40 8.78 8.97
N PHE A 172 0.49 9.35 9.77
CA PHE A 172 0.46 10.78 10.08
C PHE A 172 0.69 11.64 8.82
N ALA A 173 1.60 11.21 7.93
CA ALA A 173 1.77 11.85 6.64
C ALA A 173 0.49 11.80 5.77
N HIS A 174 -0.26 10.69 5.82
CA HIS A 174 -1.57 10.61 5.15
C HIS A 174 -2.59 11.60 5.73
N ILE A 175 -2.67 11.72 7.05
CA ILE A 175 -3.59 12.67 7.70
C ILE A 175 -3.24 14.11 7.28
N LEU A 176 -1.96 14.47 7.29
CA LEU A 176 -1.51 15.79 6.84
C LEU A 176 -1.78 16.04 5.35
N TYR A 177 -1.70 15.00 4.53
CA TYR A 177 -2.06 15.07 3.12
C TYR A 177 -3.57 15.32 2.93
N GLU A 178 -4.44 14.59 3.62
CA GLU A 178 -5.90 14.76 3.55
C GLU A 178 -6.36 16.14 4.06
N GLU A 179 -5.67 16.69 5.07
CA GLU A 179 -5.92 18.04 5.61
C GLU A 179 -5.27 19.16 4.78
N ASN A 180 -4.54 18.80 3.70
CA ASN A 180 -3.80 19.75 2.86
C ASN A 180 -2.73 20.56 3.64
N GLU A 181 -2.17 19.99 4.70
CA GLU A 181 -1.15 20.59 5.57
C GLU A 181 0.26 20.33 4.99
N VAL A 182 0.53 20.88 3.78
CA VAL A 182 1.73 20.61 2.98
C VAL A 182 3.02 20.93 3.75
N SER A 183 3.13 22.15 4.30
CA SER A 183 4.33 22.57 5.00
C SER A 183 4.59 21.74 6.26
N ALA A 184 3.53 21.46 7.04
CA ALA A 184 3.64 20.64 8.24
C ALA A 184 4.07 19.21 7.91
N GLY A 185 3.51 18.63 6.83
CA GLY A 185 3.86 17.29 6.37
C GLY A 185 5.30 17.17 5.91
N ARG A 186 5.77 18.13 5.13
CA ARG A 186 7.16 18.20 4.68
C ARG A 186 8.12 18.32 5.86
N ASP A 187 7.89 19.26 6.75
CA ASP A 187 8.76 19.51 7.89
C ASP A 187 8.78 18.29 8.84
N TYR A 188 7.63 17.65 9.06
CA TYR A 188 7.54 16.44 9.86
C TYR A 188 8.42 15.30 9.29
N LEU A 189 8.26 14.95 8.02
CA LEU A 189 9.06 13.86 7.43
C LEU A 189 10.54 14.26 7.27
N ALA A 190 10.86 15.52 6.99
CA ALA A 190 12.23 16.00 6.94
C ALA A 190 12.94 15.82 8.28
N ALA A 191 12.23 16.01 9.40
CA ALA A 191 12.77 15.79 10.74
C ALA A 191 12.81 14.30 11.13
N TRP A 192 11.84 13.49 10.69
CA TRP A 192 11.68 12.10 11.12
C TRP A 192 12.58 11.12 10.32
N MET A 193 12.65 11.28 8.99
CA MET A 193 13.34 10.37 8.06
C MET A 193 14.84 10.15 8.30
N PRO A 194 15.64 11.14 8.76
CA PRO A 194 17.08 10.96 8.98
C PRO A 194 17.41 9.83 9.97
N ASN A 195 16.48 9.46 10.86
CA ASN A 195 16.66 8.41 11.85
C ASN A 195 16.06 7.06 11.43
N TYR A 196 15.52 6.96 10.21
CA TYR A 196 14.88 5.75 9.69
C TYR A 196 15.82 5.00 8.73
N ASP A 197 16.05 3.72 9.01
CA ASP A 197 16.98 2.91 8.21
C ASP A 197 16.48 2.78 6.76
N ARG A 198 17.35 3.09 5.80
CA ARG A 198 17.05 3.04 4.36
C ARG A 198 16.66 1.65 3.87
N ARG A 199 17.05 0.57 4.57
CA ARG A 199 16.68 -0.82 4.27
C ARG A 199 15.29 -1.18 4.76
N SER A 200 14.65 -0.30 5.52
CA SER A 200 13.32 -0.53 6.07
C SER A 200 12.25 -0.45 5.00
N LEU A 201 11.19 -1.25 5.20
CA LEU A 201 10.13 -1.51 4.23
C LEU A 201 9.42 -0.26 3.70
N LEU A 202 9.24 0.76 4.54
CA LEU A 202 8.51 1.98 4.19
C LEU A 202 9.42 3.13 3.74
N HIS A 203 10.75 2.97 3.69
CA HIS A 203 11.64 4.09 3.40
C HIS A 203 11.33 4.74 2.04
N GLY A 204 11.21 3.96 0.98
CA GLY A 204 10.89 4.48 -0.35
C GLY A 204 9.51 5.14 -0.41
N HIS A 205 8.52 4.53 0.24
CA HIS A 205 7.16 5.07 0.28
C HIS A 205 7.04 6.38 1.08
N LEU A 206 7.74 6.49 2.20
CA LEU A 206 7.85 7.76 2.94
C LEU A 206 8.60 8.83 2.12
N SER A 207 9.61 8.43 1.36
CA SER A 207 10.26 9.32 0.40
C SER A 207 9.33 9.77 -0.72
N TRP A 208 8.40 8.91 -1.16
CA TRP A 208 7.35 9.29 -2.11
C TRP A 208 6.44 10.40 -1.56
N HIS A 209 6.05 10.37 -0.28
CA HIS A 209 5.33 11.47 0.34
C HIS A 209 6.14 12.78 0.32
N GLN A 210 7.45 12.72 0.59
CA GLN A 210 8.32 13.90 0.48
C GLN A 210 8.37 14.44 -0.96
N ALA A 211 8.43 13.55 -1.96
CA ALA A 211 8.41 13.93 -3.38
C ALA A 211 7.07 14.57 -3.79
N LEU A 212 5.93 14.06 -3.25
CA LEU A 212 4.62 14.67 -3.49
C LEU A 212 4.55 16.10 -2.95
N TRP A 213 5.07 16.36 -1.77
CA TRP A 213 5.08 17.71 -1.21
C TRP A 213 6.05 18.65 -1.94
N ALA A 214 7.22 18.16 -2.36
CA ALA A 214 8.13 18.93 -3.21
C ALA A 214 7.45 19.32 -4.53
N LEU A 215 6.75 18.38 -5.17
CA LEU A 215 5.95 18.64 -6.37
C LEU A 215 4.85 19.69 -6.13
N HIS A 216 4.13 19.57 -5.00
CA HIS A 216 3.08 20.52 -4.64
C HIS A 216 3.61 21.96 -4.47
N GLU A 217 4.81 22.12 -3.94
CA GLU A 217 5.47 23.41 -3.78
C GLU A 217 6.15 23.92 -5.07
N GLY A 218 6.14 23.14 -6.14
CA GLY A 218 6.79 23.47 -7.40
C GLY A 218 8.32 23.30 -7.38
N ASP A 219 8.86 22.58 -6.41
CA ASP A 219 10.30 22.24 -6.33
C ASP A 219 10.54 20.92 -7.07
N ASP A 220 10.58 20.99 -8.38
CA ASP A 220 10.79 19.82 -9.24
C ASP A 220 12.19 19.23 -9.09
N ASN A 221 13.22 20.02 -8.80
CA ASN A 221 14.57 19.53 -8.57
C ASN A 221 14.60 18.64 -7.32
N ALA A 222 14.07 19.11 -6.20
CA ALA A 222 13.97 18.30 -4.98
C ALA A 222 13.11 17.05 -5.18
N MET A 223 12.00 17.16 -5.91
CA MET A 223 11.16 16.01 -6.26
C MET A 223 11.97 14.94 -7.02
N TRP A 224 12.69 15.32 -8.10
CA TRP A 224 13.44 14.36 -8.88
C TRP A 224 14.63 13.76 -8.12
N ASP A 225 15.33 14.54 -7.31
CA ASP A 225 16.41 14.05 -6.46
C ASP A 225 15.92 12.97 -5.49
N ILE A 226 14.75 13.16 -4.88
CA ILE A 226 14.10 12.19 -3.98
C ILE A 226 13.68 10.94 -4.77
N VAL A 227 13.02 11.13 -5.91
CA VAL A 227 12.53 10.01 -6.74
C VAL A 227 13.69 9.14 -7.18
N ASP A 228 14.77 9.74 -7.69
CA ASP A 228 15.93 9.01 -8.21
C ASP A 228 16.77 8.36 -7.09
N ALA A 229 16.74 8.91 -5.87
CA ALA A 229 17.49 8.37 -4.75
C ALA A 229 16.79 7.23 -3.99
N ALA A 230 15.43 7.22 -3.95
CA ALA A 230 14.72 6.37 -3.01
C ALA A 230 13.38 5.78 -3.49
N VAL A 231 12.69 6.40 -4.45
CA VAL A 231 11.35 5.97 -4.87
C VAL A 231 11.40 5.05 -6.08
N SER A 232 12.19 5.40 -7.09
CA SER A 232 12.22 4.68 -8.37
C SER A 232 12.58 3.20 -8.20
N GLN A 233 12.03 2.37 -9.09
CA GLN A 233 12.28 0.92 -9.13
C GLN A 233 13.76 0.52 -9.30
N GLU A 234 14.60 1.45 -9.74
CA GLU A 234 16.02 1.18 -9.98
C GLU A 234 16.88 1.23 -8.70
N LYS A 235 16.46 2.01 -7.71
CA LYS A 235 17.30 2.28 -6.52
C LYS A 235 16.57 2.10 -5.18
N GLY A 236 15.26 1.99 -5.18
CA GLY A 236 14.48 1.81 -3.96
C GLY A 236 14.67 0.42 -3.35
N SER A 237 14.63 0.35 -2.02
CA SER A 237 14.50 -0.90 -1.25
C SER A 237 13.05 -1.30 -1.01
N SER A 238 12.13 -0.63 -1.68
CA SER A 238 10.68 -0.83 -1.55
C SER A 238 10.23 -2.19 -2.07
N LEU A 239 9.11 -2.69 -1.55
CA LEU A 239 8.42 -3.82 -2.16
C LEU A 239 8.12 -3.55 -3.64
N PRO A 240 8.13 -4.57 -4.49
CA PRO A 240 7.84 -4.39 -5.91
C PRO A 240 6.53 -3.64 -6.19
N ILE A 241 5.49 -3.88 -5.39
CA ILE A 241 4.22 -3.17 -5.54
C ILE A 241 4.38 -1.68 -5.25
N ASN A 242 5.05 -1.29 -4.17
CA ASN A 242 5.29 0.11 -3.86
C ASN A 242 6.20 0.78 -4.89
N ALA A 243 7.27 0.11 -5.32
CA ALA A 243 8.15 0.63 -6.37
C ALA A 243 7.40 0.94 -7.67
N LEU A 244 6.48 0.07 -8.08
CA LEU A 244 5.62 0.32 -9.25
C LEU A 244 4.65 1.47 -9.00
N THR A 245 3.86 1.39 -7.92
CA THR A 245 2.73 2.28 -7.70
C THR A 245 3.16 3.71 -7.35
N ASP A 246 4.17 3.85 -6.49
CA ASP A 246 4.70 5.15 -6.10
C ASP A 246 5.41 5.84 -7.26
N THR A 247 6.18 5.08 -8.08
CA THR A 247 6.84 5.64 -9.26
C THR A 247 5.83 6.05 -10.34
N ALA A 248 4.86 5.21 -10.67
CA ALA A 248 3.83 5.55 -11.64
C ALA A 248 3.04 6.79 -11.21
N SER A 249 2.69 6.83 -9.91
CA SER A 249 1.93 7.92 -9.32
C SER A 249 2.67 9.26 -9.39
N ILE A 250 3.94 9.31 -8.99
CA ILE A 250 4.71 10.57 -9.00
C ILE A 250 5.01 11.02 -10.42
N TYR A 251 5.32 10.11 -11.36
CA TYR A 251 5.54 10.45 -12.76
C TYR A 251 4.30 11.09 -13.37
N TYR A 252 3.14 10.48 -13.18
CA TYR A 252 1.91 11.02 -13.75
C TYR A 252 1.51 12.36 -13.12
N ARG A 253 1.65 12.52 -11.81
CA ARG A 253 1.40 13.79 -11.12
C ARG A 253 2.37 14.89 -11.57
N ALA A 254 3.64 14.55 -11.85
CA ALA A 254 4.59 15.50 -12.43
C ALA A 254 4.13 15.99 -13.82
N GLU A 255 3.65 15.08 -14.70
CA GLU A 255 3.10 15.47 -15.99
C GLU A 255 1.84 16.36 -15.86
N LEU A 256 0.95 16.04 -14.90
CA LEU A 256 -0.22 16.89 -14.62
C LEU A 256 0.19 18.30 -14.15
N ALA A 257 1.30 18.41 -13.42
CA ALA A 257 1.87 19.68 -12.99
C ALA A 257 2.64 20.42 -14.11
N GLY A 258 2.77 19.82 -15.29
CA GLY A 258 3.42 20.42 -16.46
C GLY A 258 4.90 20.10 -16.59
N TYR A 259 5.44 19.19 -15.76
CA TYR A 259 6.82 18.73 -15.87
C TYR A 259 6.93 17.57 -16.87
N ASN A 260 8.04 17.52 -17.59
CA ASN A 260 8.26 16.46 -18.58
C ASN A 260 8.85 15.21 -17.94
N VAL A 261 8.17 14.08 -18.07
CA VAL A 261 8.69 12.75 -17.75
C VAL A 261 9.22 12.12 -19.03
N SER A 262 10.51 11.74 -19.07
CA SER A 262 11.09 11.20 -20.29
C SER A 262 10.45 9.86 -20.68
N ALA A 263 10.34 9.62 -21.99
CA ALA A 263 9.84 8.35 -22.51
C ALA A 263 10.66 7.14 -21.99
N GLU A 264 11.96 7.32 -21.72
CA GLU A 264 12.82 6.30 -21.14
C GLU A 264 12.38 5.91 -19.72
N ARG A 265 11.96 6.88 -18.86
CA ARG A 265 11.44 6.60 -17.52
C ARG A 265 10.16 5.75 -17.58
N TRP A 266 9.23 6.11 -18.45
CA TRP A 266 8.01 5.34 -18.65
C TRP A 266 8.27 3.94 -19.21
N LEU A 267 9.19 3.81 -20.17
CA LEU A 267 9.58 2.52 -20.75
C LEU A 267 10.15 1.58 -19.68
N LYS A 268 11.10 2.04 -18.89
CA LYS A 268 11.70 1.26 -17.79
C LYS A 268 10.67 0.85 -16.75
N LEU A 269 9.73 1.72 -16.41
CA LEU A 269 8.66 1.38 -15.47
C LEU A 269 7.69 0.35 -16.05
N SER A 270 7.37 0.45 -17.34
CA SER A 270 6.56 -0.52 -18.06
C SER A 270 7.23 -1.91 -18.12
N GLU A 271 8.54 -1.96 -18.38
CA GLU A 271 9.33 -3.20 -18.36
C GLU A 271 9.35 -3.82 -16.95
N TYR A 272 9.55 -2.99 -15.93
CA TYR A 272 9.48 -3.43 -14.53
C TYR A 272 8.11 -4.00 -14.18
N ALA A 273 7.03 -3.33 -14.57
CA ALA A 273 5.66 -3.82 -14.36
C ALA A 273 5.44 -5.18 -15.05
N ALA A 274 5.91 -5.34 -16.29
CA ALA A 274 5.80 -6.59 -17.04
C ALA A 274 6.60 -7.74 -16.40
N GLU A 275 7.76 -7.45 -15.81
CA GLU A 275 8.60 -8.45 -15.10
C GLU A 275 7.98 -8.86 -13.76
N LYS A 276 7.59 -7.89 -12.93
CA LYS A 276 7.16 -8.16 -11.54
C LYS A 276 5.68 -8.55 -11.44
N PHE A 277 4.85 -8.06 -12.36
CA PHE A 277 3.40 -8.31 -12.41
C PHE A 277 2.97 -8.85 -13.78
N PRO A 278 3.51 -10.01 -14.21
CA PRO A 278 3.27 -10.56 -15.56
C PRO A 278 1.82 -11.03 -15.78
N LYS A 279 1.06 -11.18 -14.69
CA LYS A 279 -0.33 -11.62 -14.70
C LYS A 279 -1.19 -10.66 -13.90
N MET A 280 -2.36 -10.38 -14.43
CA MET A 280 -3.40 -9.65 -13.71
C MET A 280 -3.84 -10.43 -12.47
N GLY A 281 -4.08 -9.77 -11.36
CA GLY A 281 -4.53 -10.43 -10.13
C GLY A 281 -4.54 -9.57 -8.88
N GLN A 282 -3.86 -8.42 -8.93
CA GLN A 282 -3.83 -7.45 -7.83
C GLN A 282 -4.19 -6.08 -8.42
N SER A 283 -5.47 -5.72 -8.34
CA SER A 283 -6.04 -4.55 -9.01
C SER A 283 -5.29 -3.24 -8.73
N PHE A 284 -4.75 -3.06 -7.52
CA PHE A 284 -3.95 -1.89 -7.20
C PHE A 284 -2.65 -1.83 -8.01
N ALA A 285 -1.95 -2.95 -8.16
CA ALA A 285 -0.79 -3.04 -9.04
C ALA A 285 -1.19 -2.97 -10.52
N ASP A 286 -2.28 -3.64 -10.90
CA ASP A 286 -2.76 -3.70 -12.28
C ASP A 286 -3.15 -2.32 -12.83
N MET A 287 -3.79 -1.48 -12.01
CA MET A 287 -4.14 -0.09 -12.35
C MET A 287 -2.90 0.77 -12.65
N HIS A 288 -1.85 0.64 -11.83
CA HIS A 288 -0.61 1.40 -12.01
C HIS A 288 0.26 0.82 -13.14
N ALA A 289 0.23 -0.51 -13.33
CA ALA A 289 0.86 -1.14 -14.49
C ALA A 289 0.20 -0.69 -15.80
N ALA A 290 -1.14 -0.57 -15.83
CA ALA A 290 -1.87 -0.04 -16.98
C ALA A 290 -1.43 1.40 -17.32
N LEU A 291 -1.26 2.25 -16.31
CA LEU A 291 -0.72 3.60 -16.50
C LEU A 291 0.69 3.55 -17.11
N ALA A 292 1.60 2.78 -16.53
CA ALA A 292 2.97 2.65 -17.02
C ALA A 292 3.02 2.14 -18.47
N HIS A 293 2.22 1.12 -18.79
CA HIS A 293 2.13 0.57 -20.15
C HIS A 293 1.54 1.57 -21.16
N ALA A 294 0.50 2.30 -20.76
CA ALA A 294 -0.12 3.31 -21.61
C ALA A 294 0.85 4.44 -21.95
N MET A 295 1.52 5.00 -20.95
CA MET A 295 2.46 6.10 -21.12
C MET A 295 3.74 5.69 -21.87
N ALA A 296 4.14 4.42 -21.76
CA ALA A 296 5.25 3.84 -22.52
C ALA A 296 4.86 3.44 -23.97
N GLY A 297 3.57 3.47 -24.33
CA GLY A 297 3.08 2.95 -25.62
C GLY A 297 3.14 1.44 -25.76
N ASN A 298 3.23 0.70 -24.66
CA ASN A 298 3.34 -0.77 -24.64
C ASN A 298 1.96 -1.42 -24.74
N ASN A 299 1.38 -1.39 -25.93
CA ASN A 299 0.02 -1.82 -26.20
C ASN A 299 -0.20 -3.33 -25.96
N ASP A 300 0.82 -4.17 -26.10
CA ASP A 300 0.70 -5.62 -25.92
C ASP A 300 0.39 -5.99 -24.46
N TYR A 301 1.04 -5.33 -23.50
CA TYR A 301 0.76 -5.52 -22.08
C TYR A 301 -0.51 -4.79 -21.64
N LEU A 302 -0.73 -3.58 -22.15
CA LEU A 302 -1.94 -2.82 -21.85
C LEU A 302 -3.21 -3.55 -22.28
N SER A 303 -3.21 -4.16 -23.46
CA SER A 303 -4.35 -4.94 -23.96
C SER A 303 -4.71 -6.11 -23.06
N LYS A 304 -3.73 -6.78 -22.44
CA LYS A 304 -3.99 -7.87 -21.47
C LYS A 304 -4.78 -7.40 -20.25
N LEU A 305 -4.55 -6.14 -19.80
CA LEU A 305 -5.29 -5.55 -18.71
C LEU A 305 -6.67 -5.04 -19.14
N ILE A 306 -6.80 -4.55 -20.38
CA ILE A 306 -8.08 -4.11 -20.95
C ILE A 306 -9.04 -5.30 -21.16
N ASP A 307 -8.51 -6.44 -21.56
CA ASP A 307 -9.30 -7.66 -21.88
C ASP A 307 -9.42 -8.61 -20.68
N GLY A 308 -8.70 -8.34 -19.60
CA GLY A 308 -8.65 -9.17 -18.40
C GLY A 308 -9.74 -8.83 -17.38
N ASN A 309 -10.03 -9.75 -16.46
CA ASN A 309 -10.96 -9.55 -15.36
C ASN A 309 -10.63 -10.39 -14.12
N SER A 310 -9.40 -10.84 -13.98
CA SER A 310 -9.00 -11.76 -12.90
C SER A 310 -8.47 -11.01 -11.68
N GLY A 311 -8.63 -11.63 -10.50
CA GLY A 311 -8.14 -11.13 -9.23
C GLY A 311 -9.15 -10.26 -8.47
N PHE A 312 -8.67 -9.68 -7.37
CA PHE A 312 -9.48 -8.80 -6.52
C PHE A 312 -9.81 -7.52 -7.27
N ALA A 313 -11.10 -7.18 -7.39
CA ALA A 313 -11.60 -6.05 -8.16
C ALA A 313 -11.10 -6.03 -9.63
N GLY A 314 -10.80 -7.20 -10.19
CA GLY A 314 -10.29 -7.32 -11.55
C GLY A 314 -11.30 -6.85 -12.61
N ASP A 315 -12.58 -6.86 -12.29
CA ASP A 315 -13.68 -6.40 -13.13
C ASP A 315 -13.69 -4.88 -13.40
N ILE A 316 -13.09 -4.06 -12.51
CA ILE A 316 -13.01 -2.60 -12.70
C ILE A 316 -11.67 -2.15 -13.32
N VAL A 317 -10.64 -3.00 -13.37
CA VAL A 317 -9.35 -2.69 -14.00
C VAL A 317 -9.47 -2.32 -15.48
N PRO A 318 -10.28 -3.02 -16.32
CA PRO A 318 -10.41 -2.69 -17.74
C PRO A 318 -10.86 -1.26 -18.03
N ALA A 319 -11.78 -0.72 -17.24
CA ALA A 319 -12.24 0.66 -17.42
C ALA A 319 -11.09 1.65 -17.17
N VAL A 320 -10.34 1.48 -16.08
CA VAL A 320 -9.20 2.35 -15.78
C VAL A 320 -8.06 2.17 -16.79
N ALA A 321 -7.80 0.95 -17.25
CA ALA A 321 -6.79 0.69 -18.28
C ALA A 321 -7.16 1.36 -19.63
N LYS A 322 -8.44 1.35 -20.03
CA LYS A 322 -8.94 2.09 -21.20
C LYS A 322 -8.83 3.60 -21.01
N ALA A 323 -9.09 4.08 -19.80
CA ALA A 323 -8.92 5.50 -19.47
C ALA A 323 -7.45 5.92 -19.63
N TRP A 324 -6.49 5.18 -19.11
CA TRP A 324 -5.07 5.46 -19.28
C TRP A 324 -4.64 5.44 -20.75
N LYS A 325 -5.15 4.48 -21.52
CA LYS A 325 -4.95 4.47 -22.99
C LYS A 325 -5.46 5.74 -23.63
N ALA A 326 -6.70 6.13 -23.33
CA ALA A 326 -7.29 7.35 -23.88
C ALA A 326 -6.53 8.62 -23.48
N ILE A 327 -6.00 8.68 -22.25
CA ILE A 327 -5.15 9.76 -21.75
C ILE A 327 -3.85 9.83 -22.56
N SER A 328 -3.15 8.71 -22.75
CA SER A 328 -1.91 8.67 -23.53
C SER A 328 -2.11 9.09 -25.01
N GLU A 329 -3.32 8.90 -25.54
CA GLU A 329 -3.74 9.34 -26.87
C GLU A 329 -4.34 10.75 -26.89
N SER A 330 -4.35 11.49 -25.77
CA SER A 330 -4.98 12.80 -25.58
C SER A 330 -6.50 12.82 -25.89
N ASN A 331 -7.16 11.68 -25.76
CA ASN A 331 -8.61 11.53 -25.94
C ASN A 331 -9.35 11.70 -24.60
N TRP A 332 -9.46 12.94 -24.16
CA TRP A 332 -9.96 13.31 -22.84
C TRP A 332 -11.42 12.93 -22.57
N ASN A 333 -12.28 13.05 -23.61
CA ASN A 333 -13.69 12.67 -23.48
C ASN A 333 -13.83 11.17 -23.21
N LYS A 334 -13.08 10.35 -23.94
CA LYS A 334 -13.09 8.91 -23.75
C LYS A 334 -12.52 8.52 -22.39
N ALA A 335 -11.42 9.16 -21.97
CA ALA A 335 -10.83 8.95 -20.66
C ALA A 335 -11.85 9.20 -19.53
N ARG A 336 -12.59 10.32 -19.61
CA ARG A 336 -13.63 10.65 -18.63
C ARG A 336 -14.74 9.59 -18.59
N GLU A 337 -15.28 9.19 -19.75
CA GLU A 337 -16.33 8.17 -19.83
C GLU A 337 -15.91 6.86 -19.14
N GLU A 338 -14.69 6.40 -19.37
CA GLU A 338 -14.17 5.18 -18.77
C GLU A 338 -13.94 5.33 -17.24
N LEU A 339 -13.43 6.49 -16.80
CA LEU A 339 -13.22 6.75 -15.36
C LEU A 339 -14.56 6.89 -14.61
N GLU A 340 -15.57 7.54 -15.19
CA GLU A 340 -16.91 7.63 -14.60
C GLU A 340 -17.53 6.25 -14.37
N THR A 341 -17.23 5.27 -15.22
CA THR A 341 -17.70 3.89 -15.06
C THR A 341 -17.14 3.23 -13.80
N ALA A 342 -15.89 3.52 -13.43
CA ALA A 342 -15.21 2.91 -12.26
C ALA A 342 -15.26 3.80 -11.00
N ALA A 343 -15.63 5.07 -11.11
CA ALA A 343 -15.46 6.08 -10.05
C ALA A 343 -16.17 5.72 -8.74
N SER A 344 -17.38 5.16 -8.82
CA SER A 344 -18.16 4.77 -7.63
C SER A 344 -17.58 3.58 -6.87
N GLU A 345 -16.60 2.88 -7.46
CA GLU A 345 -16.03 1.65 -6.93
C GLU A 345 -14.51 1.74 -6.73
N PHE A 346 -13.90 2.92 -6.79
CA PHE A 346 -12.45 3.10 -6.67
C PHE A 346 -11.88 2.58 -5.36
N GLU A 347 -12.64 2.55 -4.28
CA GLU A 347 -12.20 1.93 -3.03
C GLU A 347 -11.79 0.46 -3.21
N ARG A 348 -12.40 -0.28 -4.14
CA ARG A 348 -12.14 -1.69 -4.41
C ARG A 348 -10.72 -1.96 -4.94
N PHE A 349 -10.05 -0.97 -5.54
CA PHE A 349 -8.65 -1.14 -5.98
C PHE A 349 -7.69 -1.42 -4.83
N GLY A 350 -8.01 -0.98 -3.61
CA GLY A 350 -7.09 -1.04 -2.48
C GLY A 350 -6.18 0.20 -2.40
N GLY A 351 -5.22 0.14 -1.50
CA GLY A 351 -4.39 1.30 -1.19
C GLY A 351 -5.10 2.37 -0.37
N SER A 352 -4.41 3.47 -0.08
CA SER A 352 -4.95 4.63 0.63
C SER A 352 -5.71 5.56 -0.31
N ARG A 353 -6.50 6.50 0.27
CA ARG A 353 -7.17 7.56 -0.49
C ARG A 353 -6.17 8.35 -1.34
N ALA A 354 -5.06 8.81 -0.76
CA ALA A 354 -4.02 9.55 -1.47
C ALA A 354 -3.44 8.81 -2.69
N GLN A 355 -3.39 7.48 -2.65
CA GLN A 355 -2.94 6.67 -3.79
C GLN A 355 -4.04 6.47 -4.82
N ARG A 356 -5.30 6.31 -4.38
CA ARG A 356 -6.48 6.12 -5.27
C ARG A 356 -6.95 7.40 -5.93
N ASP A 357 -6.56 8.56 -5.43
CA ASP A 357 -6.85 9.86 -6.04
C ASP A 357 -6.14 10.07 -7.39
N LEU A 358 -5.22 9.21 -7.76
CA LEU A 358 -4.47 9.35 -9.01
C LEU A 358 -5.35 9.47 -10.26
N PRO A 359 -6.37 8.62 -10.51
CA PRO A 359 -7.29 8.80 -11.61
C PRO A 359 -8.24 10.01 -11.45
N VAL A 360 -8.60 10.35 -10.20
CA VAL A 360 -9.53 11.43 -9.88
C VAL A 360 -8.87 12.81 -10.03
N SER A 361 -7.59 12.94 -9.65
CA SER A 361 -6.83 14.19 -9.80
C SER A 361 -6.86 14.73 -11.22
N TYR A 362 -6.88 13.86 -12.22
CA TYR A 362 -7.02 14.22 -13.62
C TYR A 362 -8.37 14.87 -13.93
N THR A 363 -9.48 14.29 -13.45
CA THR A 363 -10.83 14.81 -13.74
C THR A 363 -11.03 16.21 -13.16
N HIS A 364 -10.48 16.50 -11.98
CA HIS A 364 -10.55 17.81 -11.34
C HIS A 364 -9.71 18.87 -12.07
N LEU A 365 -8.48 18.56 -12.45
CA LEU A 365 -7.60 19.51 -13.13
C LEU A 365 -8.15 19.92 -14.50
N ARG A 366 -8.68 18.98 -15.28
CA ARG A 366 -9.25 19.27 -16.62
C ARG A 366 -10.63 19.92 -16.57
N ALA A 367 -11.43 19.66 -15.55
CA ALA A 367 -12.68 20.40 -15.33
C ALA A 367 -12.40 21.90 -15.08
N HIS A 368 -11.33 22.23 -14.36
CA HIS A 368 -10.88 23.61 -14.15
C HIS A 368 -10.29 24.26 -15.42
N GLU A 369 -9.59 23.51 -16.27
CA GLU A 369 -9.12 24.05 -17.57
C GLU A 369 -10.28 24.35 -18.51
N THR A 370 -11.30 23.49 -18.60
CA THR A 370 -12.49 23.74 -19.42
C THR A 370 -13.26 24.97 -18.93
N LEU A 371 -13.30 25.23 -17.63
CA LEU A 371 -13.91 26.45 -17.08
C LEU A 371 -13.08 27.71 -17.38
N ARG A 372 -11.76 27.63 -17.47
CA ARG A 372 -10.91 28.77 -17.90
C ARG A 372 -11.12 29.15 -19.34
N TYR A 373 -11.45 28.22 -20.23
CA TYR A 373 -11.76 28.50 -21.64
C TYR A 373 -13.20 28.97 -21.88
N LEU A 374 -14.10 28.82 -20.90
CA LEU A 374 -15.49 29.27 -20.99
C LEU A 374 -15.71 30.67 -20.38
N VAL A 375 -14.69 31.28 -19.80
CA VAL A 375 -14.73 32.60 -19.13
C VAL A 375 -13.86 33.63 -19.85
N CYS A 376 -13.40 33.36 -21.10
CA CYS A 376 -12.76 34.33 -22.01
C CYS A 376 -13.67 34.70 -23.14
#